data_634a994a4dc255c4c4ca1f63876fccbd
#
_entry.id   634a994a4dc255c4c4ca1f63876fccbd
#
_cell.length_a   1.000
_cell.length_b   1.000
_cell.length_c   1.000
_cell.angle_alpha   90.00
_cell.angle_beta   90.00
_cell.angle_gamma   90.00
#
_symmetry.space_group_name_H-M   'P 1'
#
loop_
_entity.id
_entity.type
_entity.pdbx_description
1 polymer ?
#
loop_
_entity_poly.entity_id
_entity_poly.type
_entity_poly.pdbx_seq_one_letter_code
_entity_poly.pdbx_strand_id
1 'polypeptide(L)'
;MTAIVVALLLPGQARAHNGPPFPIIENKRVGPCIIALWTHPDVGTGTFFVLVDPAPGGEIPADLKISIGVQPESGRLPEVIYPTQRDNSGGLVEYKTSAEFDRDEFWRIRLILQSSEGGGEALSRVEATPPGYGRWDLLLYMLPFLAVAFLWFRGMTRRHRLKSGKLQAA
;
A
#
# COMPACT_ATOMS: atom_id res chain seq x y z
N MET A 1 19.19 12.40 30.12
CA MET A 1 18.87 11.16 29.36
C MET A 1 17.39 10.74 29.41
N THR A 2 16.56 11.27 30.29
CA THR A 2 15.14 10.88 30.46
C THR A 2 14.21 11.41 29.37
N ALA A 3 14.53 12.52 28.70
CA ALA A 3 13.70 13.16 27.69
C ALA A 3 13.59 12.35 26.35
N ILE A 4 14.62 11.57 26.02
CA ILE A 4 14.66 10.78 24.76
C ILE A 4 13.70 9.56 24.83
N VAL A 5 13.50 9.01 26.02
CA VAL A 5 12.63 7.83 26.21
C VAL A 5 11.15 8.21 26.10
N VAL A 6 10.78 9.44 26.51
CA VAL A 6 9.39 9.94 26.44
C VAL A 6 8.97 10.24 24.99
N ALA A 7 9.89 10.69 24.14
CA ALA A 7 9.59 10.97 22.72
C ALA A 7 9.27 9.71 21.89
N LEU A 8 9.75 8.53 22.30
CA LEU A 8 9.47 7.24 21.66
C LEU A 8 8.10 6.65 22.06
N LEU A 9 7.43 7.22 23.06
CA LEU A 9 6.13 6.75 23.54
C LEU A 9 4.93 7.54 23.00
N LEU A 10 5.17 8.58 22.20
CA LEU A 10 4.08 9.28 21.52
C LEU A 10 3.51 8.33 20.44
N PRO A 11 2.20 8.00 20.49
CA PRO A 11 1.56 7.19 19.47
C PRO A 11 1.34 8.03 18.21
N GLY A 12 2.40 8.25 17.46
CA GLY A 12 2.28 8.60 16.07
C GLY A 12 1.64 7.38 15.39
N GLN A 13 0.53 7.57 14.71
CA GLN A 13 -0.01 6.54 13.81
C GLN A 13 0.99 6.39 12.65
N ALA A 14 2.04 5.60 12.87
CA ALA A 14 2.85 5.09 11.80
C ALA A 14 1.94 4.13 11.00
N ARG A 15 1.30 4.65 9.95
CA ARG A 15 0.71 3.83 8.90
C ARG A 15 1.88 3.20 8.15
N ALA A 16 2.24 1.99 8.53
CA ALA A 16 3.40 1.27 8.00
C ALA A 16 3.18 0.68 6.59
N HIS A 17 2.07 0.97 5.91
CA HIS A 17 1.69 0.40 4.62
C HIS A 17 1.21 1.45 3.63
N ASN A 18 2.14 2.30 3.19
CA ASN A 18 1.95 3.05 1.96
C ASN A 18 3.21 2.87 1.10
N GLY A 19 3.43 1.66 0.60
CA GLY A 19 4.28 1.48 -0.57
C GLY A 19 3.69 2.29 -1.73
N PRO A 20 4.43 2.65 -2.80
CA PRO A 20 3.87 3.31 -3.96
C PRO A 20 2.81 2.41 -4.62
N PRO A 21 1.71 2.98 -5.20
CA PRO A 21 0.78 2.19 -5.98
C PRO A 21 1.54 1.50 -7.13
N PHE A 22 1.10 0.31 -7.51
CA PHE A 22 1.70 -0.43 -8.62
C PHE A 22 0.68 -0.68 -9.73
N PRO A 23 1.14 -0.76 -11.00
CA PRO A 23 0.24 -0.94 -12.12
C PRO A 23 -0.24 -2.39 -12.21
N ILE A 24 -1.55 -2.56 -12.49
CA ILE A 24 -2.18 -3.85 -12.77
C ILE A 24 -2.76 -3.93 -14.19
N ILE A 25 -2.92 -2.79 -14.84
CA ILE A 25 -3.20 -2.65 -16.27
C ILE A 25 -2.33 -1.51 -16.78
N GLU A 26 -1.61 -1.73 -17.87
CA GLU A 26 -0.79 -0.70 -18.51
C GLU A 26 -1.17 -0.54 -19.98
N ASN A 27 -1.32 0.71 -20.42
CA ASN A 27 -1.50 1.11 -21.82
C ASN A 27 -2.54 0.28 -22.60
N LYS A 28 -3.61 -0.14 -21.94
CA LYS A 28 -4.66 -0.94 -22.57
C LYS A 28 -5.71 -0.06 -23.21
N ARG A 29 -5.98 -0.27 -24.50
CA ARG A 29 -7.09 0.39 -25.18
C ARG A 29 -8.43 -0.19 -24.70
N VAL A 30 -9.30 0.69 -24.22
CA VAL A 30 -10.67 0.38 -23.76
C VAL A 30 -11.61 1.42 -24.35
N GLY A 31 -12.41 1.03 -25.35
CA GLY A 31 -13.25 1.98 -26.09
C GLY A 31 -12.43 3.10 -26.75
N PRO A 32 -12.81 4.38 -26.54
CA PRO A 32 -12.13 5.54 -27.12
C PRO A 32 -10.85 5.94 -26.37
N CYS A 33 -10.50 5.28 -25.28
CA CYS A 33 -9.39 5.67 -24.41
C CYS A 33 -8.29 4.60 -24.30
N ILE A 34 -7.11 5.06 -23.90
CA ILE A 34 -6.00 4.22 -23.39
C ILE A 34 -5.97 4.36 -21.89
N ILE A 35 -5.95 3.23 -21.20
CA ILE A 35 -6.11 3.18 -19.74
C ILE A 35 -4.87 2.55 -19.09
N ALA A 36 -4.41 3.16 -18.01
CA ALA A 36 -3.53 2.53 -17.03
C ALA A 36 -4.25 2.49 -15.67
N LEU A 37 -4.27 1.32 -15.02
CA LEU A 37 -4.88 1.11 -13.72
C LEU A 37 -3.80 0.75 -12.70
N TRP A 38 -3.70 1.57 -11.68
CA TRP A 38 -2.78 1.42 -10.56
C TRP A 38 -3.57 1.14 -9.29
N THR A 39 -2.98 0.40 -8.37
CA THR A 39 -3.68 0.04 -7.13
C THR A 39 -2.77 -0.04 -5.92
N HIS A 40 -3.40 0.14 -4.78
CA HIS A 40 -2.94 -0.19 -3.44
C HIS A 40 -3.95 -1.18 -2.85
N PRO A 41 -3.76 -2.48 -2.99
CA PRO A 41 -4.75 -3.48 -2.60
C PRO A 41 -4.59 -3.91 -1.15
N ASP A 42 -4.72 -2.99 -0.21
CA ASP A 42 -4.61 -3.33 1.22
C ASP A 42 -5.89 -3.99 1.72
N VAL A 43 -5.74 -5.05 2.53
CA VAL A 43 -6.85 -5.66 3.28
C VAL A 43 -7.46 -4.60 4.20
N GLY A 44 -8.77 -4.45 4.15
CA GLY A 44 -9.53 -3.35 4.70
C GLY A 44 -9.95 -2.39 3.59
N THR A 45 -9.12 -1.45 3.21
CA THR A 45 -9.45 -0.46 2.16
C THR A 45 -8.31 -0.36 1.15
N GLY A 46 -8.53 -0.88 -0.04
CA GLY A 46 -7.65 -0.68 -1.18
C GLY A 46 -8.05 0.54 -2.01
N THR A 47 -7.09 1.15 -2.66
CA THR A 47 -7.30 2.33 -3.50
C THR A 47 -6.91 2.05 -4.94
N PHE A 48 -7.72 2.54 -5.88
CA PHE A 48 -7.49 2.44 -7.31
C PHE A 48 -7.32 3.82 -7.93
N PHE A 49 -6.35 3.93 -8.85
CA PHE A 49 -6.04 5.12 -9.63
C PHE A 49 -6.11 4.74 -11.11
N VAL A 50 -6.98 5.37 -11.85
CA VAL A 50 -7.17 5.14 -13.29
C VAL A 50 -6.66 6.36 -14.03
N LEU A 51 -5.57 6.19 -14.77
CA LEU A 51 -5.07 7.21 -15.69
C LEU A 51 -5.71 6.99 -17.05
N VAL A 52 -6.15 8.07 -17.67
CA VAL A 52 -6.89 8.05 -18.95
C VAL A 52 -6.22 8.97 -19.93
N ASP A 53 -5.80 8.39 -21.04
CA ASP A 53 -5.32 9.10 -22.22
C ASP A 53 -6.27 8.89 -23.40
N PRO A 54 -6.39 9.85 -24.33
CA PRO A 54 -7.17 9.65 -25.53
C PRO A 54 -6.51 8.62 -26.44
N ALA A 55 -7.29 7.80 -27.14
CA ALA A 55 -6.76 6.99 -28.22
C ALA A 55 -6.20 7.87 -29.35
N PRO A 56 -5.24 7.39 -30.16
CA PRO A 56 -4.65 8.16 -31.24
C PRO A 56 -5.70 8.76 -32.18
N GLY A 57 -5.68 10.10 -32.32
CA GLY A 57 -6.63 10.85 -33.16
C GLY A 57 -8.00 11.11 -32.50
N GLY A 58 -8.19 10.77 -31.23
CA GLY A 58 -9.41 11.02 -30.46
C GLY A 58 -9.21 12.04 -29.34
N GLU A 59 -10.28 12.31 -28.63
CA GLU A 59 -10.32 13.10 -27.40
C GLU A 59 -10.91 12.27 -26.28
N ILE A 60 -10.71 12.69 -25.04
CA ILE A 60 -11.37 12.03 -23.89
C ILE A 60 -12.82 12.52 -23.84
N PRO A 61 -13.83 11.60 -23.92
CA PRO A 61 -15.22 11.99 -23.88
C PRO A 61 -15.57 12.76 -22.60
N ALA A 62 -16.32 13.86 -22.74
CA ALA A 62 -16.69 14.70 -21.60
C ALA A 62 -17.65 13.99 -20.62
N ASP A 63 -18.41 13.01 -21.10
CA ASP A 63 -19.36 12.18 -20.34
C ASP A 63 -18.78 10.85 -19.85
N LEU A 64 -17.42 10.72 -19.89
CA LEU A 64 -16.74 9.51 -19.50
C LEU A 64 -17.05 9.12 -18.05
N LYS A 65 -17.54 7.90 -17.88
CA LYS A 65 -17.79 7.26 -16.57
C LYS A 65 -16.93 6.02 -16.47
N ILE A 66 -16.24 5.91 -15.34
CA ILE A 66 -15.41 4.75 -15.02
C ILE A 66 -15.88 4.14 -13.71
N SER A 67 -15.92 2.83 -13.66
CA SER A 67 -16.23 2.08 -12.45
C SER A 67 -15.28 0.88 -12.32
N ILE A 68 -15.01 0.48 -11.09
CA ILE A 68 -14.18 -0.68 -10.78
C ILE A 68 -15.05 -1.75 -10.14
N GLY A 69 -15.19 -2.90 -10.79
CA GLY A 69 -15.78 -4.11 -10.23
C GLY A 69 -14.72 -4.90 -9.47
N VAL A 70 -15.03 -5.31 -8.27
CA VAL A 70 -14.14 -6.08 -7.38
C VAL A 70 -14.86 -7.34 -6.93
N GLN A 71 -14.23 -8.51 -7.14
CA GLN A 71 -14.76 -9.80 -6.75
C GLN A 71 -13.64 -10.72 -6.31
N PRO A 72 -13.78 -11.46 -5.19
CA PRO A 72 -12.82 -12.50 -4.85
C PRO A 72 -12.77 -13.57 -5.94
N GLU A 73 -11.56 -14.00 -6.33
CA GLU A 73 -11.37 -15.00 -7.38
C GLU A 73 -12.01 -16.35 -7.00
N SER A 74 -12.09 -16.64 -5.70
CA SER A 74 -12.81 -17.79 -5.14
C SER A 74 -14.32 -17.81 -5.41
N GLY A 75 -14.90 -16.65 -5.81
CA GLY A 75 -16.34 -16.50 -6.06
C GLY A 75 -17.22 -16.56 -4.82
N ARG A 76 -16.65 -16.53 -3.62
CA ARG A 76 -17.40 -16.59 -2.34
C ARG A 76 -18.29 -15.35 -2.07
N LEU A 77 -17.97 -14.22 -2.70
CA LEU A 77 -18.78 -12.99 -2.64
C LEU A 77 -19.19 -12.57 -4.05
N PRO A 78 -20.32 -11.90 -4.19
CA PRO A 78 -20.72 -11.28 -5.46
C PRO A 78 -19.76 -10.15 -5.81
N GLU A 79 -19.73 -9.78 -7.09
CA GLU A 79 -19.02 -8.59 -7.53
C GLU A 79 -19.66 -7.33 -6.99
N VAL A 80 -18.83 -6.42 -6.47
CA VAL A 80 -19.23 -5.09 -6.04
C VAL A 80 -18.64 -4.06 -7.00
N ILE A 81 -19.45 -3.13 -7.48
CA ILE A 81 -19.04 -2.09 -8.42
C ILE A 81 -18.88 -0.76 -7.67
N TYR A 82 -17.70 -0.19 -7.75
CA TYR A 82 -17.32 1.08 -7.15
C TYR A 82 -17.21 2.15 -8.23
N PRO A 83 -18.04 3.21 -8.22
CA PRO A 83 -17.86 4.33 -9.14
C PRO A 83 -16.59 5.10 -8.80
N THR A 84 -15.91 5.61 -9.82
CA THR A 84 -14.73 6.46 -9.62
C THR A 84 -15.12 7.93 -9.60
N GLN A 85 -14.30 8.74 -8.94
CA GLN A 85 -14.37 10.19 -8.96
C GLN A 85 -13.18 10.76 -9.74
N ARG A 86 -13.43 11.75 -10.60
CA ARG A 86 -12.38 12.42 -11.35
C ARG A 86 -11.57 13.31 -10.42
N ASP A 87 -10.26 13.15 -10.43
CA ASP A 87 -9.31 14.00 -9.73
C ASP A 87 -8.53 14.85 -10.77
N ASN A 88 -8.60 16.16 -10.64
CA ASN A 88 -7.96 17.10 -11.57
C ASN A 88 -6.70 17.74 -10.96
N SER A 89 -6.20 17.25 -9.83
CA SER A 89 -5.14 17.90 -9.06
C SER A 89 -3.75 17.82 -9.69
N GLY A 90 -3.53 16.95 -10.70
CA GLY A 90 -2.19 16.66 -11.25
C GLY A 90 -1.94 17.03 -12.72
N GLY A 91 -2.87 17.67 -13.41
CA GLY A 91 -2.72 17.96 -14.84
C GLY A 91 -2.93 16.75 -15.79
N LEU A 92 -3.00 15.54 -15.25
CA LEU A 92 -3.41 14.32 -15.91
C LEU A 92 -4.88 14.03 -15.61
N VAL A 93 -5.57 13.36 -16.54
CA VAL A 93 -6.94 12.93 -16.27
C VAL A 93 -6.88 11.66 -15.43
N GLU A 94 -7.08 11.83 -14.15
CA GLU A 94 -7.05 10.75 -13.16
C GLU A 94 -8.44 10.52 -12.58
N TYR A 95 -8.79 9.26 -12.39
CA TYR A 95 -10.00 8.84 -11.66
C TYR A 95 -9.61 7.97 -10.49
N LYS A 96 -10.23 8.20 -9.34
CA LYS A 96 -9.91 7.53 -8.09
C LYS A 96 -11.14 6.89 -7.47
N THR A 97 -10.95 5.71 -6.87
CA THR A 97 -11.95 5.07 -6.02
C THR A 97 -11.27 4.22 -4.95
N SER A 98 -12.04 3.88 -3.92
CA SER A 98 -11.62 2.93 -2.89
C SER A 98 -12.58 1.74 -2.87
N ALA A 99 -12.04 0.55 -2.66
CA ALA A 99 -12.80 -0.69 -2.53
C ALA A 99 -12.39 -1.44 -1.27
N GLU A 100 -13.29 -2.27 -0.75
CA GLU A 100 -13.04 -3.08 0.44
C GLU A 100 -12.54 -4.48 0.06
N PHE A 101 -11.43 -4.90 0.69
CA PHE A 101 -10.86 -6.23 0.63
C PHE A 101 -10.94 -6.85 2.02
N ASP A 102 -11.78 -7.87 2.22
CA ASP A 102 -11.98 -8.45 3.55
C ASP A 102 -10.92 -9.50 3.92
N ARG A 103 -10.14 -9.99 2.95
CA ARG A 103 -9.09 -11.01 3.13
C ARG A 103 -7.93 -10.83 2.17
N ASP A 104 -6.79 -11.39 2.57
CA ASP A 104 -5.56 -11.57 1.79
C ASP A 104 -5.71 -12.75 0.81
N GLU A 105 -6.47 -12.54 -0.26
CA GLU A 105 -6.63 -13.50 -1.34
C GLU A 105 -6.53 -12.82 -2.69
N PHE A 106 -6.58 -13.61 -3.77
CA PHE A 106 -6.65 -13.07 -5.12
C PHE A 106 -8.04 -12.51 -5.42
N TRP A 107 -8.05 -11.30 -5.97
CA TRP A 107 -9.26 -10.58 -6.35
C TRP A 107 -9.24 -10.30 -7.84
N ARG A 108 -10.36 -10.53 -8.49
CA ARG A 108 -10.63 -10.15 -9.87
C ARG A 108 -11.05 -8.70 -9.90
N ILE A 109 -10.36 -7.91 -10.71
CA ILE A 109 -10.62 -6.48 -10.90
C ILE A 109 -11.14 -6.29 -12.31
N ARG A 110 -12.30 -5.68 -12.45
CA ARG A 110 -12.93 -5.34 -13.71
C ARG A 110 -13.06 -3.83 -13.83
N LEU A 111 -12.28 -3.22 -14.71
CA LEU A 111 -12.46 -1.84 -15.08
C LEU A 111 -13.55 -1.76 -16.14
N ILE A 112 -14.55 -0.91 -15.90
CA ILE A 112 -15.69 -0.69 -16.80
C ILE A 112 -15.67 0.78 -17.21
N LEU A 113 -15.61 1.01 -18.52
CA LEU A 113 -15.62 2.33 -19.13
C LEU A 113 -16.90 2.51 -19.94
N GLN A 114 -17.58 3.63 -19.77
CA GLN A 114 -18.81 4.00 -20.47
C GLN A 114 -18.76 5.46 -20.91
N SER A 115 -19.10 5.72 -22.16
CA SER A 115 -19.27 7.07 -22.71
C SER A 115 -20.26 7.04 -23.89
N SER A 116 -20.68 8.21 -24.37
CA SER A 116 -21.47 8.35 -25.60
C SER A 116 -20.74 7.88 -26.85
N GLU A 117 -19.42 7.91 -26.86
CA GLU A 117 -18.55 7.49 -27.96
C GLU A 117 -18.22 5.99 -27.94
N GLY A 118 -18.72 5.26 -26.95
CA GLY A 118 -18.50 3.84 -26.78
C GLY A 118 -18.01 3.48 -25.37
N GLY A 119 -17.89 2.20 -25.13
CA GLY A 119 -17.45 1.67 -23.85
C GLY A 119 -16.60 0.43 -24.01
N GLY A 120 -16.19 -0.15 -22.91
CA GLY A 120 -15.45 -1.38 -22.89
C GLY A 120 -15.07 -1.79 -21.48
N GLU A 121 -14.47 -2.97 -21.39
CA GLU A 121 -14.05 -3.54 -20.13
C GLU A 121 -12.59 -4.03 -20.22
N ALA A 122 -11.91 -3.96 -19.08
CA ALA A 122 -10.61 -4.59 -18.92
C ALA A 122 -10.59 -5.41 -17.63
N LEU A 123 -10.04 -6.60 -17.71
CA LEU A 123 -9.90 -7.50 -16.57
C LEU A 123 -8.44 -7.56 -16.14
N SER A 124 -8.25 -7.59 -14.85
CA SER A 124 -6.97 -7.86 -14.20
C SER A 124 -7.23 -8.66 -12.92
N ARG A 125 -6.16 -9.02 -12.23
CA ARG A 125 -6.23 -9.63 -10.90
C ARG A 125 -5.17 -9.02 -10.01
N VAL A 126 -5.44 -9.01 -8.72
CA VAL A 126 -4.51 -8.53 -7.71
C VAL A 126 -4.63 -9.39 -6.46
N GLU A 127 -3.54 -9.58 -5.76
CA GLU A 127 -3.54 -10.17 -4.43
C GLU A 127 -3.65 -9.05 -3.39
N ALA A 128 -4.62 -9.14 -2.50
CA ALA A 128 -4.77 -8.16 -1.43
C ALA A 128 -3.62 -8.33 -0.42
N THR A 129 -2.99 -7.22 -0.07
CA THR A 129 -1.84 -7.22 0.85
C THR A 129 -2.34 -7.32 2.28
N PRO A 130 -1.90 -8.32 3.06
CA PRO A 130 -2.31 -8.44 4.46
C PRO A 130 -1.84 -7.24 5.28
N PRO A 131 -2.60 -6.85 6.30
CA PRO A 131 -2.16 -5.78 7.19
C PRO A 131 -0.86 -6.18 7.87
N GLY A 132 0.16 -5.34 7.84
CA GLY A 132 1.39 -5.57 8.58
C GLY A 132 1.17 -5.57 10.09
N TYR A 133 2.11 -6.12 10.83
CA TYR A 133 2.07 -6.15 12.30
C TYR A 133 2.20 -4.76 12.96
N GLY A 134 2.23 -3.69 12.16
CA GLY A 134 2.29 -2.30 12.62
C GLY A 134 3.53 -2.02 13.48
N ARG A 135 3.31 -1.49 14.71
CA ARG A 135 4.42 -1.17 15.64
C ARG A 135 5.23 -2.39 16.10
N TRP A 136 4.70 -3.60 15.97
CA TRP A 136 5.42 -4.83 16.29
C TRP A 136 6.53 -5.14 15.28
N ASP A 137 6.38 -4.71 14.04
CA ASP A 137 7.43 -4.82 13.02
C ASP A 137 8.68 -4.08 13.48
N LEU A 138 8.52 -2.86 14.03
CA LEU A 138 9.64 -2.07 14.54
C LEU A 138 10.36 -2.80 15.69
N LEU A 139 9.64 -3.44 16.60
CA LEU A 139 10.24 -4.24 17.67
C LEU A 139 11.01 -5.43 17.11
N LEU A 140 10.44 -6.12 16.13
CA LEU A 140 11.10 -7.27 15.49
C LEU A 140 12.41 -6.84 14.81
N TYR A 141 12.39 -5.74 14.05
CA TYR A 141 13.58 -5.18 13.41
C TYR A 141 14.61 -4.64 14.42
N MET A 142 14.18 -4.16 15.58
CA MET A 142 15.07 -3.66 16.64
C MET A 142 15.73 -4.78 17.46
N LEU A 143 15.19 -6.01 17.45
CA LEU A 143 15.67 -7.14 18.25
C LEU A 143 17.18 -7.42 18.07
N PRO A 144 17.74 -7.53 16.84
CA PRO A 144 19.16 -7.77 16.65
C PRO A 144 20.03 -6.63 17.22
N PHE A 145 19.59 -5.38 17.08
CA PHE A 145 20.32 -4.23 17.62
C PHE A 145 20.32 -4.22 19.15
N LEU A 146 19.19 -4.56 19.77
CA LEU A 146 19.09 -4.70 21.22
C LEU A 146 19.95 -5.85 21.75
N ALA A 147 20.02 -6.96 21.02
CA ALA A 147 20.89 -8.08 21.36
C ALA A 147 22.38 -7.68 21.33
N VAL A 148 22.81 -6.98 20.29
CA VAL A 148 24.19 -6.48 20.17
C VAL A 148 24.50 -5.47 21.29
N ALA A 149 23.61 -4.52 21.55
CA ALA A 149 23.76 -3.54 22.62
C ALA A 149 23.87 -4.22 24.00
N PHE A 150 23.04 -5.22 24.26
CA PHE A 150 23.07 -6.02 25.48
C PHE A 150 24.39 -6.76 25.67
N LEU A 151 24.86 -7.44 24.62
CA LEU A 151 26.13 -8.17 24.64
C LEU A 151 27.31 -7.21 24.87
N TRP A 152 27.30 -6.04 24.22
CA TRP A 152 28.32 -5.02 24.41
C TRP A 152 28.35 -4.48 25.84
N PHE A 153 27.17 -4.13 26.39
CA PHE A 153 27.03 -3.66 27.76
C PHE A 153 27.51 -4.71 28.78
N ARG A 154 27.11 -5.98 28.55
CA ARG A 154 27.59 -7.12 29.39
C ARG A 154 29.12 -7.29 29.31
N GLY A 155 29.71 -7.08 28.15
CA GLY A 155 31.19 -7.13 27.97
C GLY A 155 31.89 -6.00 28.74
N MET A 156 31.35 -4.77 28.69
CA MET A 156 31.91 -3.64 29.44
C MET A 156 31.85 -3.87 30.96
N THR A 157 30.71 -4.29 31.49
CA THR A 157 30.54 -4.52 32.93
C THR A 157 31.49 -5.64 33.45
N ARG A 158 31.71 -6.69 32.67
CA ARG A 158 32.71 -7.73 33.02
C ARG A 158 34.12 -7.18 33.06
N ARG A 159 34.54 -6.34 32.12
CA ARG A 159 35.85 -5.71 32.07
C ARG A 159 36.09 -4.78 33.26
N HIS A 160 35.09 -4.05 33.71
CA HIS A 160 35.20 -3.19 34.88
C HIS A 160 35.39 -4.00 36.18
N ARG A 161 34.68 -5.11 36.35
CA ARG A 161 34.83 -5.97 37.53
C ARG A 161 36.23 -6.61 37.65
N LEU A 162 36.81 -7.01 36.50
CA LEU A 162 38.16 -7.60 36.47
C LEU A 162 39.24 -6.58 36.79
N LYS A 163 39.07 -5.30 36.45
CA LYS A 163 40.00 -4.23 36.80
C LYS A 163 39.96 -3.85 38.28
N SER A 164 38.77 -3.79 38.86
CA SER A 164 38.58 -3.46 40.29
C SER A 164 39.13 -4.56 41.23
N GLY A 165 39.05 -5.84 40.86
CA GLY A 165 39.60 -6.95 41.64
C GLY A 165 41.12 -7.00 41.67
N LYS A 166 41.82 -6.46 40.63
CA LYS A 166 43.28 -6.39 40.62
C LYS A 166 43.85 -5.25 41.45
N LEU A 167 43.12 -4.19 41.73
CA LEU A 167 43.53 -3.07 42.58
C LEU A 167 43.39 -3.34 44.07
N GLN A 168 42.61 -4.36 44.48
CA GLN A 168 42.50 -4.76 45.91
C GLN A 168 43.47 -5.86 46.33
N ALA A 169 44.23 -6.44 45.40
CA ALA A 169 45.16 -7.52 45.64
C ALA A 169 46.65 -7.08 45.59
N ALA A 170 46.90 -5.77 45.50
CA ALA A 170 48.24 -5.14 45.54
C ALA A 170 48.32 -4.20 46.79
#